data_6c2b40ef94d1eaf0429843228c92556b
#
_entry.id   6c2b40ef94d1eaf0429843228c92556b
#
_cell.length_a   1.000
_cell.length_b   1.000
_cell.length_c   1.000
_cell.angle_alpha   90.00
_cell.angle_beta   90.00
_cell.angle_gamma   90.00
#
_symmetry.space_group_name_H-M   'P 1'
#
loop_
_entity.id
_entity.type
_entity.pdbx_description
1 polymer ?
#
loop_
_entity_poly.entity_id
_entity_poly.type
_entity_poly.pdbx_seq_one_letter_code
_entity_poly.pdbx_strand_id
1 'polypeptide(L)'
;MGLSERTARALAPTALALACVGCGSGGGPSAPTAASPVPAAAPTGASEPLPAAPTETALLDAAFRIDVERVEAVFDVYPTERRVQAQAAVTFRMRPGQSRPVVHFEPARSASGVALRLDGQDLDPARASDVRLFSYQGSGQVSVELQRDLAPGVAHRLEASYPLPLADAGGRFFANVNDIDGRGNETLFPTLNTPHELAHHVLVFRVHAAEPYLAVGSGLLGARAAGDVQEWVLDTERPVASYTVMFHLAPARSHALAERRLRGVDVRVLAPQGGVTAEEAFSSLDPWLAELQGALGPFPMPRGLSVVLTQTGGGMEYYGATTTSLRALRHEVFHMYFACSTVARTYRDSWWDEAIDMWYELSADPAYAAIEAGYRSDIVSGRSAVAVGFDRRAYDHGSRIMQAVAMEMGGRDRMVSFLRDLHARRSFDPFTTWDLADEIQASSGVDVRERFRLWLYQSPATQAAAPAPSAWDWLHQVDLTLPAEDSVRPR
;
A
#
# COMPACT_ATOMS: atom_id res chain seq x y z
N MET A 1 4.72 31.55 56.32
CA MET A 1 5.05 32.78 55.62
C MET A 1 5.74 32.41 54.35
N GLY A 2 5.09 32.52 53.29
CA GLY A 2 5.16 33.08 52.00
C GLY A 2 4.71 32.12 50.92
N LEU A 3 3.43 32.15 50.59
CA LEU A 3 2.83 31.57 49.38
C LEU A 3 3.23 32.42 48.17
N SER A 4 3.70 31.81 47.09
CA SER A 4 3.84 32.44 45.78
C SER A 4 3.04 31.65 44.77
N GLU A 5 1.90 32.18 44.41
CA GLU A 5 1.07 31.77 43.27
C GLU A 5 1.86 31.91 41.97
N ARG A 6 1.94 30.84 41.18
CA ARG A 6 2.31 30.91 39.76
C ARG A 6 1.11 30.54 38.91
N THR A 7 0.61 31.59 38.29
CA THR A 7 -0.41 31.65 37.26
C THR A 7 -0.24 30.58 36.18
N ALA A 8 -1.24 29.71 36.06
CA ALA A 8 -1.42 28.84 34.88
C ALA A 8 -1.90 29.70 33.71
N ARG A 9 -1.06 29.82 32.68
CA ARG A 9 -1.48 30.31 31.36
C ARG A 9 -2.03 29.13 30.58
N ALA A 10 -3.34 29.17 30.32
CA ALA A 10 -4.00 28.34 29.35
C ALA A 10 -3.45 28.66 27.96
N LEU A 11 -2.82 27.67 27.33
CA LEU A 11 -2.49 27.71 25.91
C LEU A 11 -3.73 27.24 25.13
N ALA A 12 -4.29 28.14 24.35
CA ALA A 12 -5.35 27.82 23.40
C ALA A 12 -4.79 26.88 22.31
N PRO A 13 -5.54 25.88 21.89
CA PRO A 13 -5.13 25.01 20.77
C PRO A 13 -5.20 25.80 19.47
N THR A 14 -4.06 26.02 18.85
CA THR A 14 -3.97 26.54 17.49
C THR A 14 -4.38 25.38 16.55
N ALA A 15 -5.51 25.52 15.88
CA ALA A 15 -5.93 24.60 14.83
C ALA A 15 -4.86 24.56 13.73
N LEU A 16 -4.13 23.47 13.64
CA LEU A 16 -3.11 23.22 12.63
C LEU A 16 -3.78 22.56 11.43
N ALA A 17 -4.07 23.36 10.40
CA ALA A 17 -4.52 22.81 9.12
C ALA A 17 -3.40 21.93 8.54
N LEU A 18 -3.63 20.62 8.51
CA LEU A 18 -2.75 19.65 7.88
C LEU A 18 -2.86 19.80 6.36
N ALA A 19 -1.87 20.46 5.75
CA ALA A 19 -1.67 20.36 4.31
C ALA A 19 -0.77 19.14 4.05
N CYS A 20 -1.37 18.01 3.72
CA CYS A 20 -0.63 16.86 3.18
C CYS A 20 -0.07 17.25 1.82
N VAL A 21 1.24 17.41 1.73
CA VAL A 21 1.95 17.59 0.45
C VAL A 21 2.26 16.18 -0.05
N GLY A 22 1.38 15.67 -0.90
CA GLY A 22 1.65 14.42 -1.60
C GLY A 22 2.60 14.66 -2.78
N CYS A 23 3.41 13.69 -3.08
CA CYS A 23 4.24 13.65 -4.27
C CYS A 23 3.40 13.70 -5.54
N GLY A 24 3.59 14.75 -6.36
CA GLY A 24 2.94 14.89 -7.66
C GLY A 24 3.31 16.22 -8.30
N SER A 25 3.96 16.14 -9.44
CA SER A 25 4.48 17.21 -10.28
C SER A 25 3.46 18.28 -10.68
N GLY A 26 3.84 19.54 -10.51
CA GLY A 26 3.61 20.72 -11.34
C GLY A 26 2.19 21.06 -11.85
N GLY A 27 1.58 22.07 -11.24
CA GLY A 27 0.51 22.87 -11.80
C GLY A 27 0.21 24.06 -10.89
N GLY A 28 0.46 25.27 -11.37
CA GLY A 28 0.34 26.52 -10.62
C GLY A 28 -1.10 26.84 -10.18
N PRO A 29 -1.27 27.67 -9.14
CA PRO A 29 -2.58 27.97 -8.58
C PRO A 29 -3.31 29.04 -9.40
N SER A 30 -4.53 28.72 -9.85
CA SER A 30 -5.49 29.70 -10.33
C SER A 30 -6.35 30.20 -9.15
N ALA A 31 -6.53 31.51 -9.07
CA ALA A 31 -7.30 32.18 -8.03
C ALA A 31 -8.80 31.81 -8.07
N PRO A 32 -9.51 31.76 -6.93
CA PRO A 32 -10.92 31.44 -6.89
C PRO A 32 -11.78 32.62 -7.34
N THR A 33 -12.62 32.40 -8.33
CA THR A 33 -13.68 33.31 -8.74
C THR A 33 -14.92 33.05 -7.88
N ALA A 34 -15.51 34.11 -7.32
CA ALA A 34 -16.70 34.03 -6.48
C ALA A 34 -17.92 33.51 -7.27
N ALA A 35 -18.59 32.50 -6.76
CA ALA A 35 -19.81 31.94 -7.33
C ALA A 35 -21.05 32.67 -6.78
N SER A 36 -21.96 33.06 -7.69
CA SER A 36 -23.28 33.59 -7.37
C SER A 36 -24.25 32.48 -6.95
N PRO A 37 -25.23 32.76 -6.09
CA PRO A 37 -26.16 31.76 -5.58
C PRO A 37 -27.16 31.28 -6.63
N VAL A 38 -27.28 29.97 -6.80
CA VAL A 38 -28.29 29.31 -7.63
C VAL A 38 -29.53 29.01 -6.78
N PRO A 39 -30.75 29.29 -7.25
CA PRO A 39 -31.98 29.00 -6.49
C PRO A 39 -32.27 27.51 -6.45
N ALA A 40 -32.70 27.04 -5.27
CA ALA A 40 -33.09 25.65 -5.01
C ALA A 40 -34.32 25.23 -5.83
N ALA A 41 -34.18 24.22 -6.68
CA ALA A 41 -35.31 23.55 -7.33
C ALA A 41 -35.82 22.42 -6.45
N ALA A 42 -37.11 22.32 -6.30
CA ALA A 42 -37.82 21.29 -5.53
C ALA A 42 -37.67 19.89 -6.19
N PRO A 43 -37.61 18.81 -5.40
CA PRO A 43 -37.48 17.46 -5.94
C PRO A 43 -38.84 16.91 -6.36
N THR A 44 -39.03 16.73 -7.66
CA THR A 44 -40.11 15.91 -8.21
C THR A 44 -39.51 14.95 -9.22
N GLY A 45 -39.43 13.69 -8.87
CA GLY A 45 -39.04 12.59 -9.76
C GLY A 45 -38.74 11.35 -8.98
N ALA A 46 -39.44 10.26 -9.27
CA ALA A 46 -39.09 8.95 -8.77
C ALA A 46 -37.63 8.66 -9.10
N SER A 47 -36.82 8.31 -8.09
CA SER A 47 -35.43 7.98 -8.28
C SER A 47 -35.30 6.76 -9.17
N GLU A 48 -34.62 6.89 -10.32
CA GLU A 48 -34.23 5.72 -11.11
C GLU A 48 -33.44 4.73 -10.21
N PRO A 49 -33.68 3.42 -10.37
CA PRO A 49 -32.93 2.43 -9.62
C PRO A 49 -31.42 2.59 -9.91
N LEU A 50 -30.64 2.66 -8.84
CA LEU A 50 -29.18 2.76 -8.95
C LEU A 50 -28.61 1.52 -9.67
N PRO A 51 -27.56 1.68 -10.49
CA PRO A 51 -26.92 0.54 -11.13
C PRO A 51 -26.44 -0.46 -10.08
N ALA A 52 -26.58 -1.74 -10.38
CA ALA A 52 -26.07 -2.81 -9.52
C ALA A 52 -24.57 -2.60 -9.28
N ALA A 53 -24.12 -2.82 -8.04
CA ALA A 53 -22.70 -2.79 -7.75
C ALA A 53 -21.99 -3.88 -8.57
N PRO A 54 -20.81 -3.58 -9.17
CA PRO A 54 -20.04 -4.60 -9.88
C PRO A 54 -19.66 -5.72 -8.92
N THR A 55 -19.67 -6.96 -9.39
CA THR A 55 -19.18 -8.09 -8.61
C THR A 55 -17.66 -8.07 -8.65
N GLU A 56 -17.01 -7.69 -7.55
CA GLU A 56 -15.55 -7.62 -7.44
C GLU A 56 -14.89 -8.99 -7.74
N THR A 57 -15.53 -10.08 -7.36
CA THR A 57 -15.06 -11.43 -7.68
C THR A 57 -14.88 -11.64 -9.18
N ALA A 58 -15.83 -11.20 -10.01
CA ALA A 58 -15.73 -11.35 -11.47
C ALA A 58 -14.55 -10.54 -12.05
N LEU A 59 -14.27 -9.35 -11.49
CA LEU A 59 -13.13 -8.54 -11.91
C LEU A 59 -11.80 -9.22 -11.54
N LEU A 60 -11.71 -9.77 -10.33
CA LEU A 60 -10.50 -10.48 -9.87
C LEU A 60 -10.26 -11.76 -10.67
N ASP A 61 -11.27 -12.56 -10.91
CA ASP A 61 -11.16 -13.80 -11.71
C ASP A 61 -10.70 -13.53 -13.14
N ALA A 62 -11.12 -12.38 -13.70
CA ALA A 62 -10.68 -11.97 -15.02
C ALA A 62 -9.24 -11.43 -15.04
N ALA A 63 -8.82 -10.75 -13.97
CA ALA A 63 -7.54 -10.07 -13.90
C ALA A 63 -6.39 -10.96 -13.41
N PHE A 64 -6.67 -11.90 -12.50
CA PHE A 64 -5.65 -12.68 -11.81
C PHE A 64 -5.91 -14.17 -11.99
N ARG A 65 -4.92 -14.84 -12.60
CA ARG A 65 -5.04 -16.23 -13.03
C ARG A 65 -4.35 -17.21 -12.09
N ILE A 66 -3.56 -16.69 -11.16
CA ILE A 66 -2.77 -17.50 -10.24
C ILE A 66 -3.09 -17.16 -8.79
N ASP A 67 -2.74 -18.07 -7.91
CA ASP A 67 -2.75 -17.98 -6.47
C ASP A 67 -1.30 -18.16 -6.02
N VAL A 68 -0.66 -17.08 -5.54
CA VAL A 68 0.76 -17.09 -5.15
C VAL A 68 0.86 -17.57 -3.72
N GLU A 69 1.54 -18.71 -3.52
CA GLU A 69 1.73 -19.30 -2.19
C GLU A 69 2.97 -18.74 -1.49
N ARG A 70 4.07 -18.59 -2.28
CA ARG A 70 5.37 -18.25 -1.73
C ARG A 70 6.23 -17.47 -2.70
N VAL A 71 6.91 -16.47 -2.18
CA VAL A 71 7.95 -15.70 -2.87
C VAL A 71 9.27 -15.87 -2.10
N GLU A 72 10.31 -16.29 -2.80
CA GLU A 72 11.67 -16.39 -2.29
C GLU A 72 12.58 -15.54 -3.19
N ALA A 73 13.40 -14.66 -2.61
CA ALA A 73 14.35 -13.90 -3.41
C ALA A 73 15.67 -13.69 -2.67
N VAL A 74 16.75 -13.63 -3.44
CA VAL A 74 18.10 -13.28 -2.98
C VAL A 74 18.57 -12.08 -3.79
N PHE A 75 19.01 -11.05 -3.10
CA PHE A 75 19.56 -9.83 -3.67
C PHE A 75 21.03 -9.70 -3.26
N ASP A 76 21.94 -9.92 -4.20
CA ASP A 76 23.37 -9.66 -4.01
C ASP A 76 23.64 -8.20 -4.40
N VAL A 77 23.88 -7.36 -3.40
CA VAL A 77 24.08 -5.92 -3.54
C VAL A 77 25.58 -5.60 -3.58
N TYR A 78 26.02 -4.93 -4.64
CA TYR A 78 27.40 -4.51 -4.87
C TYR A 78 27.48 -2.98 -4.92
N PRO A 79 27.61 -2.30 -3.77
CA PRO A 79 27.52 -0.84 -3.70
C PRO A 79 28.58 -0.12 -4.53
N THR A 80 29.81 -0.63 -4.53
CA THR A 80 30.95 -0.06 -5.30
C THR A 80 30.71 -0.13 -6.81
N GLU A 81 30.05 -1.20 -7.27
CA GLU A 81 29.71 -1.42 -8.68
C GLU A 81 28.36 -0.81 -9.06
N ARG A 82 27.63 -0.29 -8.09
CA ARG A 82 26.27 0.26 -8.23
C ARG A 82 25.31 -0.68 -8.94
N ARG A 83 25.36 -1.94 -8.61
CA ARG A 83 24.48 -2.98 -9.15
C ARG A 83 23.96 -3.89 -8.07
N VAL A 84 22.84 -4.52 -8.38
CA VAL A 84 22.25 -5.64 -7.63
C VAL A 84 22.05 -6.80 -8.59
N GLN A 85 22.46 -8.00 -8.18
CA GLN A 85 22.08 -9.23 -8.86
C GLN A 85 20.99 -9.91 -8.06
N ALA A 86 19.84 -10.12 -8.68
CA ALA A 86 18.69 -10.73 -8.04
C ALA A 86 18.42 -12.14 -8.59
N GLN A 87 17.97 -13.01 -7.70
CA GLN A 87 17.40 -14.31 -8.02
C GLN A 87 16.09 -14.42 -7.23
N ALA A 88 15.01 -14.77 -7.92
CA ALA A 88 13.71 -14.92 -7.28
C ALA A 88 13.05 -16.22 -7.73
N ALA A 89 12.21 -16.77 -6.87
CA ALA A 89 11.36 -17.91 -7.18
C ALA A 89 9.97 -17.68 -6.58
N VAL A 90 8.96 -17.95 -7.38
CA VAL A 90 7.56 -17.83 -7.00
C VAL A 90 6.89 -19.19 -7.14
N THR A 91 6.32 -19.68 -6.05
CA THR A 91 5.46 -20.87 -6.07
C THR A 91 4.02 -20.43 -6.13
N PHE A 92 3.27 -20.97 -7.09
CA PHE A 92 1.88 -20.58 -7.33
C PHE A 92 1.04 -21.76 -7.84
N ARG A 93 -0.29 -21.61 -7.81
CA ARG A 93 -1.25 -22.50 -8.48
C ARG A 93 -2.08 -21.72 -9.48
N MET A 94 -2.48 -22.39 -10.57
CA MET A 94 -3.50 -21.82 -11.45
C MET A 94 -4.85 -21.83 -10.76
N ARG A 95 -5.56 -20.72 -10.83
CA ARG A 95 -6.96 -20.65 -10.37
C ARG A 95 -7.88 -21.48 -11.27
N PRO A 96 -9.01 -21.99 -10.76
CA PRO A 96 -9.97 -22.74 -11.56
C PRO A 96 -10.39 -21.99 -12.83
N GLY A 97 -10.43 -22.70 -13.97
CA GLY A 97 -10.79 -22.13 -15.26
C GLY A 97 -9.69 -21.30 -15.95
N GLN A 98 -8.54 -21.15 -15.33
CA GLN A 98 -7.39 -20.44 -15.89
C GLN A 98 -6.32 -21.44 -16.35
N SER A 99 -5.54 -21.09 -17.38
CA SER A 99 -4.48 -21.97 -17.89
C SER A 99 -3.14 -21.29 -18.08
N ARG A 100 -3.12 -19.97 -18.35
CA ARG A 100 -1.88 -19.22 -18.59
C ARG A 100 -1.59 -18.31 -17.42
N PRO A 101 -0.45 -18.47 -16.74
CA PRO A 101 -0.09 -17.64 -15.59
C PRO A 101 0.31 -16.23 -16.04
N VAL A 102 -0.07 -15.26 -15.21
CA VAL A 102 0.35 -13.85 -15.33
C VAL A 102 0.98 -13.44 -14.01
N VAL A 103 2.14 -12.82 -14.08
CA VAL A 103 2.82 -12.19 -12.93
C VAL A 103 3.16 -10.73 -13.24
N HIS A 104 3.26 -9.91 -12.23
CA HIS A 104 3.82 -8.56 -12.34
C HIS A 104 5.33 -8.66 -12.15
N PHE A 105 6.12 -8.14 -13.09
CA PHE A 105 7.58 -8.24 -13.02
C PHE A 105 8.23 -7.17 -13.91
N GLU A 106 8.57 -6.02 -13.30
CA GLU A 106 9.15 -4.87 -14.02
C GLU A 106 10.48 -5.18 -14.71
N PRO A 107 11.43 -5.96 -14.13
CA PRO A 107 12.69 -6.25 -14.80
C PRO A 107 12.55 -6.94 -16.18
N ALA A 108 11.43 -7.62 -16.44
CA ALA A 108 11.17 -8.23 -17.75
C ALA A 108 11.01 -7.22 -18.89
N ARG A 109 10.74 -5.93 -18.58
CA ARG A 109 10.62 -4.84 -19.58
C ARG A 109 11.88 -4.69 -20.43
N SER A 110 13.06 -4.82 -19.84
CA SER A 110 14.32 -4.68 -20.57
C SER A 110 14.73 -5.93 -21.33
N ALA A 111 14.20 -7.10 -20.98
CA ALA A 111 14.59 -8.43 -21.44
C ALA A 111 16.12 -8.72 -21.34
N SER A 112 16.95 -7.70 -21.22
CA SER A 112 18.41 -7.81 -21.19
C SER A 112 18.89 -8.32 -19.82
N GLY A 113 19.56 -9.48 -19.85
CA GLY A 113 20.09 -10.11 -18.63
C GLY A 113 19.03 -10.78 -17.75
N VAL A 114 17.77 -10.85 -18.19
CA VAL A 114 16.70 -11.57 -17.50
C VAL A 114 16.65 -13.01 -18.01
N ALA A 115 16.77 -13.97 -17.09
CA ALA A 115 16.54 -15.38 -17.35
C ALA A 115 15.30 -15.84 -16.57
N LEU A 116 14.40 -16.54 -17.25
CA LEU A 116 13.19 -17.11 -16.65
C LEU A 116 13.18 -18.62 -16.81
N ARG A 117 12.68 -19.35 -15.81
CA ARG A 117 12.45 -20.80 -15.87
C ARG A 117 11.11 -21.12 -15.22
N LEU A 118 10.30 -21.93 -15.89
CA LEU A 118 9.04 -22.42 -15.34
C LEU A 118 9.15 -23.96 -15.19
N ASP A 119 8.99 -24.46 -13.98
CA ASP A 119 9.11 -25.89 -13.65
C ASP A 119 10.41 -26.53 -14.19
N GLY A 120 11.51 -25.78 -14.10
CA GLY A 120 12.83 -26.20 -14.58
C GLY A 120 13.06 -26.06 -16.10
N GLN A 121 12.07 -25.58 -16.86
CA GLN A 121 12.21 -25.32 -18.31
C GLN A 121 12.52 -23.84 -18.55
N ASP A 122 13.57 -23.58 -19.34
CA ASP A 122 13.96 -22.22 -19.67
C ASP A 122 12.91 -21.56 -20.58
N LEU A 123 12.64 -20.29 -20.33
CA LEU A 123 11.80 -19.41 -21.13
C LEU A 123 12.65 -18.25 -21.64
N ASP A 124 12.47 -17.88 -22.90
CA ASP A 124 13.12 -16.72 -23.49
C ASP A 124 12.20 -15.50 -23.38
N PRO A 125 12.52 -14.49 -22.53
CA PRO A 125 11.69 -13.30 -22.37
C PRO A 125 11.51 -12.48 -23.65
N ALA A 126 12.45 -12.61 -24.61
CA ALA A 126 12.38 -11.93 -25.90
C ALA A 126 11.54 -12.68 -26.93
N ARG A 127 11.15 -13.92 -26.65
CA ARG A 127 10.39 -14.76 -27.58
C ARG A 127 8.89 -14.72 -27.26
N ALA A 128 8.09 -14.16 -28.16
CA ALA A 128 6.64 -14.04 -27.97
C ALA A 128 5.90 -15.38 -27.81
N SER A 129 6.49 -16.51 -28.23
CA SER A 129 5.95 -17.85 -27.98
C SER A 129 6.17 -18.34 -26.53
N ASP A 130 7.05 -17.72 -25.78
CA ASP A 130 7.38 -18.09 -24.42
C ASP A 130 6.80 -17.08 -23.40
N VAL A 131 6.91 -15.78 -23.74
CA VAL A 131 6.52 -14.68 -22.86
C VAL A 131 5.83 -13.58 -23.67
N ARG A 132 4.71 -13.07 -23.14
CA ARG A 132 4.03 -11.87 -23.63
C ARG A 132 4.04 -10.80 -22.56
N LEU A 133 4.56 -9.63 -22.90
CA LEU A 133 4.53 -8.47 -21.99
C LEU A 133 3.33 -7.58 -22.29
N PHE A 134 2.68 -7.07 -21.25
CA PHE A 134 1.64 -6.06 -21.36
C PHE A 134 1.57 -5.21 -20.10
N SER A 135 0.88 -4.07 -20.13
CA SER A 135 0.55 -3.34 -18.90
C SER A 135 -0.96 -3.09 -18.82
N TYR A 136 -1.47 -3.05 -17.59
CA TYR A 136 -2.84 -2.63 -17.34
C TYR A 136 -2.96 -1.12 -17.57
N GLN A 137 -4.03 -0.68 -18.23
CA GLN A 137 -4.28 0.73 -18.49
C GLN A 137 -4.15 1.55 -17.21
N GLY A 138 -3.25 2.54 -17.21
CA GLY A 138 -3.04 3.48 -16.11
C GLY A 138 -2.21 2.96 -14.93
N SER A 139 -1.74 1.68 -14.93
CA SER A 139 -0.95 1.15 -13.82
C SER A 139 0.55 1.39 -13.92
N GLY A 140 1.07 1.55 -15.12
CA GLY A 140 2.53 1.54 -15.36
C GLY A 140 3.21 0.20 -15.10
N GLN A 141 2.53 -0.77 -14.48
CA GLN A 141 3.09 -2.07 -14.13
C GLN A 141 3.28 -2.97 -15.36
N VAL A 142 4.41 -3.68 -15.41
CA VAL A 142 4.66 -4.72 -16.43
C VAL A 142 4.06 -6.02 -15.96
N SER A 143 3.15 -6.54 -16.76
CA SER A 143 2.57 -7.88 -16.62
C SER A 143 3.23 -8.82 -17.59
N VAL A 144 3.60 -9.99 -17.10
CA VAL A 144 4.29 -11.07 -17.82
C VAL A 144 3.34 -12.25 -17.93
N GLU A 145 2.78 -12.49 -19.11
CA GLU A 145 2.00 -13.69 -19.39
C GLU A 145 2.93 -14.77 -19.93
N LEU A 146 3.04 -15.88 -19.21
CA LEU A 146 3.79 -17.04 -19.68
C LEU A 146 2.94 -17.83 -20.69
N GLN A 147 3.48 -18.05 -21.87
CA GLN A 147 2.78 -18.71 -22.98
C GLN A 147 2.81 -20.24 -22.83
N ARG A 148 2.43 -20.72 -21.64
CA ARG A 148 2.35 -22.14 -21.27
C ARG A 148 1.00 -22.42 -20.62
N ASP A 149 0.29 -23.41 -21.12
CA ASP A 149 -0.94 -23.87 -20.52
C ASP A 149 -0.62 -24.80 -19.34
N LEU A 150 -1.05 -24.40 -18.15
CA LEU A 150 -0.80 -25.10 -16.89
C LEU A 150 -2.09 -25.66 -16.33
N ALA A 151 -2.00 -26.80 -15.65
CA ALA A 151 -3.15 -27.44 -15.02
C ALA A 151 -3.55 -26.69 -13.71
N PRO A 152 -4.85 -26.43 -13.49
CA PRO A 152 -5.33 -25.87 -12.23
C PRO A 152 -5.01 -26.77 -11.04
N GLY A 153 -4.77 -26.18 -9.88
CA GLY A 153 -4.57 -26.88 -8.60
C GLY A 153 -3.21 -27.55 -8.41
N VAL A 154 -2.36 -27.60 -9.45
CA VAL A 154 -0.97 -28.09 -9.35
C VAL A 154 -0.07 -26.92 -8.94
N ALA A 155 0.89 -27.19 -8.05
CA ALA A 155 1.89 -26.19 -7.69
C ALA A 155 2.93 -26.09 -8.82
N HIS A 156 3.20 -24.85 -9.26
CA HIS A 156 4.18 -24.49 -10.26
C HIS A 156 5.22 -23.57 -9.67
N ARG A 157 6.45 -23.56 -10.24
CA ARG A 157 7.54 -22.71 -9.78
C ARG A 157 8.11 -21.90 -10.94
N LEU A 158 7.96 -20.56 -10.84
CA LEU A 158 8.63 -19.61 -11.73
C LEU A 158 9.90 -19.10 -11.05
N GLU A 159 11.03 -19.28 -11.70
CA GLU A 159 12.33 -18.77 -11.27
C GLU A 159 12.78 -17.65 -12.20
N ALA A 160 13.39 -16.61 -11.63
CA ALA A 160 13.93 -15.48 -12.37
C ALA A 160 15.32 -15.12 -11.85
N SER A 161 16.26 -14.80 -12.77
CA SER A 161 17.56 -14.22 -12.45
C SER A 161 17.76 -12.99 -13.30
N TYR A 162 18.11 -11.84 -12.65
CA TYR A 162 18.08 -10.54 -13.32
C TYR A 162 18.96 -9.52 -12.60
N PRO A 163 19.53 -8.53 -13.34
CA PRO A 163 20.19 -7.39 -12.74
C PRO A 163 19.18 -6.31 -12.35
N LEU A 164 19.49 -5.57 -11.27
CA LEU A 164 18.80 -4.34 -10.90
C LEU A 164 19.84 -3.21 -10.74
N PRO A 165 19.51 -1.98 -11.11
CA PRO A 165 20.39 -0.84 -10.86
C PRO A 165 20.37 -0.48 -9.37
N LEU A 166 21.53 -0.16 -8.81
CA LEU A 166 21.62 0.56 -7.55
C LEU A 166 21.65 2.05 -7.89
N ALA A 167 20.48 2.68 -7.92
CA ALA A 167 20.33 4.05 -8.41
C ALA A 167 20.85 5.10 -7.44
N ASP A 168 20.83 4.85 -6.13
CA ASP A 168 21.27 5.79 -5.12
C ASP A 168 22.80 5.91 -5.07
N ALA A 169 23.31 7.12 -5.33
CA ALA A 169 24.74 7.44 -5.23
C ALA A 169 25.30 7.27 -3.78
N GLY A 170 24.44 7.31 -2.76
CA GLY A 170 24.79 7.08 -1.36
C GLY A 170 25.02 5.61 -1.01
N GLY A 171 24.69 4.68 -1.90
CA GLY A 171 24.82 3.22 -1.70
C GLY A 171 23.64 2.60 -0.95
N ARG A 172 22.53 3.31 -0.83
CA ARG A 172 21.28 2.73 -0.28
C ARG A 172 20.66 1.78 -1.30
N PHE A 173 20.06 0.74 -0.78
CA PHE A 173 19.20 -0.13 -1.57
C PHE A 173 17.85 -0.30 -0.88
N PHE A 174 16.81 -0.11 -1.62
CA PHE A 174 15.45 -0.20 -1.17
C PHE A 174 14.68 -1.20 -2.05
N ALA A 175 14.15 -2.23 -1.45
CA ALA A 175 13.39 -3.26 -2.13
C ALA A 175 11.95 -3.27 -1.60
N ASN A 176 11.02 -2.87 -2.44
CA ASN A 176 9.59 -3.04 -2.24
C ASN A 176 8.89 -3.21 -3.59
N VAL A 177 7.60 -3.46 -3.55
CA VAL A 177 6.77 -3.55 -4.75
C VAL A 177 6.20 -2.19 -5.13
N ASN A 178 6.05 -1.28 -4.15
CA ASN A 178 5.64 0.10 -4.36
C ASN A 178 6.82 1.02 -4.04
N ASP A 179 7.35 1.69 -5.05
CA ASP A 179 8.44 2.63 -4.87
C ASP A 179 7.88 4.03 -4.57
N ILE A 180 8.13 4.52 -3.35
CA ILE A 180 7.73 5.88 -2.94
C ILE A 180 8.68 6.97 -3.41
N ASP A 181 9.88 6.62 -3.88
CA ASP A 181 10.87 7.59 -4.36
C ASP A 181 10.52 8.18 -5.74
N GLY A 182 9.30 7.97 -6.23
CA GLY A 182 8.79 8.54 -7.47
C GLY A 182 9.19 7.79 -8.74
N ARG A 183 9.76 6.58 -8.59
CA ARG A 183 10.14 5.72 -9.73
C ARG A 183 8.98 4.87 -10.27
N GLY A 184 7.84 4.90 -9.59
CA GLY A 184 6.64 4.18 -9.97
C GLY A 184 6.49 2.82 -9.28
N ASN A 185 5.46 2.08 -9.68
CA ASN A 185 5.10 0.79 -9.07
C ASN A 185 5.97 -0.34 -9.64
N GLU A 186 7.23 -0.40 -9.25
CA GLU A 186 8.16 -1.42 -9.72
C GLU A 186 8.05 -2.69 -8.89
N THR A 187 7.67 -3.79 -9.54
CA THR A 187 7.72 -5.12 -8.92
C THR A 187 9.14 -5.67 -9.03
N LEU A 188 9.90 -5.61 -7.95
CA LEU A 188 11.31 -6.02 -7.92
C LEU A 188 11.53 -7.54 -7.99
N PHE A 189 10.49 -8.35 -7.83
CA PHE A 189 10.49 -9.80 -8.01
C PHE A 189 9.16 -10.24 -8.64
N PRO A 190 9.11 -11.38 -9.35
CA PRO A 190 7.85 -11.87 -9.90
C PRO A 190 6.82 -12.08 -8.79
N THR A 191 5.64 -11.48 -8.92
CA THR A 191 4.54 -11.60 -7.96
C THR A 191 3.23 -11.11 -8.57
N LEU A 192 2.15 -11.11 -7.78
CA LEU A 192 0.98 -10.28 -8.06
C LEU A 192 0.97 -9.10 -7.11
N ASN A 193 1.08 -7.91 -7.64
CA ASN A 193 1.00 -6.67 -6.88
C ASN A 193 -0.48 -6.25 -6.75
N THR A 194 -1.20 -6.93 -5.87
CA THR A 194 -2.62 -6.67 -5.59
C THR A 194 -2.92 -6.93 -4.12
N PRO A 195 -3.86 -6.20 -3.53
CA PRO A 195 -4.13 -6.32 -2.10
C PRO A 195 -4.61 -7.71 -1.67
N HIS A 196 -5.41 -8.39 -2.51
CA HIS A 196 -5.99 -9.70 -2.16
C HIS A 196 -5.03 -10.87 -2.27
N GLU A 197 -3.91 -10.70 -2.99
CA GLU A 197 -2.96 -11.80 -3.21
C GLU A 197 -1.97 -11.83 -2.05
N LEU A 198 -2.21 -12.76 -1.14
CA LEU A 198 -1.39 -12.92 0.06
C LEU A 198 -0.42 -14.09 -0.14
N ALA A 199 0.87 -13.81 -0.09
CA ALA A 199 1.93 -14.79 -0.20
C ALA A 199 2.90 -14.74 0.97
N HIS A 200 3.52 -15.88 1.29
CA HIS A 200 4.61 -15.93 2.25
C HIS A 200 5.91 -15.48 1.58
N HIS A 201 6.58 -14.46 2.14
CA HIS A 201 7.80 -13.91 1.57
C HIS A 201 9.01 -14.27 2.44
N VAL A 202 10.07 -14.78 1.77
CA VAL A 202 11.41 -14.98 2.35
C VAL A 202 12.41 -14.29 1.44
N LEU A 203 12.98 -13.17 1.90
CA LEU A 203 13.91 -12.38 1.14
C LEU A 203 15.28 -12.37 1.84
N VAL A 204 16.34 -12.58 1.08
CA VAL A 204 17.72 -12.56 1.57
C VAL A 204 18.47 -11.43 0.86
N PHE A 205 19.10 -10.59 1.64
CA PHE A 205 19.91 -9.48 1.14
C PHE A 205 21.36 -9.69 1.56
N ARG A 206 22.26 -9.71 0.58
CA ARG A 206 23.71 -9.85 0.78
C ARG A 206 24.39 -8.61 0.27
N VAL A 207 25.07 -7.89 1.15
CA VAL A 207 25.86 -6.73 0.79
C VAL A 207 27.33 -7.13 0.72
N HIS A 208 27.91 -6.99 -0.47
CA HIS A 208 29.33 -7.24 -0.74
C HIS A 208 30.11 -5.91 -0.60
N ALA A 209 30.44 -5.55 0.66
CA ALA A 209 31.13 -4.32 0.98
C ALA A 209 31.97 -4.47 2.25
N ALA A 210 33.15 -3.86 2.28
CA ALA A 210 34.00 -3.79 3.47
C ALA A 210 33.44 -2.81 4.53
N GLU A 211 32.68 -1.79 4.12
CA GLU A 211 32.02 -0.89 5.05
C GLU A 211 30.76 -1.51 5.67
N PRO A 212 30.46 -1.20 6.95
CA PRO A 212 29.24 -1.71 7.61
C PRO A 212 27.98 -1.12 6.98
N TYR A 213 26.96 -1.99 6.82
CA TYR A 213 25.61 -1.62 6.44
C TYR A 213 24.63 -1.86 7.60
N LEU A 214 23.53 -1.14 7.58
CA LEU A 214 22.40 -1.24 8.48
C LEU A 214 21.17 -1.60 7.67
N ALA A 215 20.26 -2.37 8.28
CA ALA A 215 19.04 -2.81 7.62
C ALA A 215 17.83 -2.74 8.53
N VAL A 216 16.69 -2.42 7.95
CA VAL A 216 15.34 -2.58 8.52
C VAL A 216 14.40 -3.10 7.44
N GLY A 217 13.29 -3.70 7.84
CA GLY A 217 12.32 -4.23 6.88
C GLY A 217 11.21 -5.06 7.53
N SER A 218 10.29 -5.47 6.69
CA SER A 218 9.14 -6.28 7.06
C SER A 218 9.57 -7.67 7.53
N GLY A 219 9.30 -8.03 8.78
CA GLY A 219 9.64 -9.36 9.29
C GLY A 219 11.14 -9.66 9.38
N LEU A 220 12.00 -8.64 9.57
CA LEU A 220 13.45 -8.81 9.65
C LEU A 220 13.84 -9.74 10.81
N LEU A 221 14.50 -10.88 10.51
CA LEU A 221 14.91 -11.88 11.48
C LEU A 221 16.24 -11.55 12.15
N GLY A 222 17.19 -10.96 11.43
CA GLY A 222 18.51 -10.65 11.96
C GLY A 222 19.57 -10.52 10.87
N ALA A 223 20.80 -10.27 11.31
CA ALA A 223 21.97 -10.12 10.47
C ALA A 223 23.04 -11.15 10.81
N ARG A 224 23.80 -11.58 9.80
CA ARG A 224 25.05 -12.30 9.98
C ARG A 224 26.12 -11.74 9.04
N ALA A 225 27.38 -11.86 9.45
CA ALA A 225 28.49 -11.47 8.61
C ALA A 225 29.40 -12.69 8.38
N ALA A 226 29.91 -12.81 7.15
CA ALA A 226 30.88 -13.82 6.76
C ALA A 226 31.92 -13.18 5.82
N GLY A 227 33.09 -12.83 6.35
CA GLY A 227 34.08 -12.04 5.63
C GLY A 227 33.53 -10.65 5.28
N ASP A 228 33.65 -10.26 4.01
CA ASP A 228 33.15 -8.98 3.49
C ASP A 228 31.67 -9.02 3.07
N VAL A 229 30.96 -10.14 3.36
CA VAL A 229 29.54 -10.28 3.05
C VAL A 229 28.71 -10.12 4.31
N GLN A 230 27.80 -9.15 4.28
CA GLN A 230 26.81 -8.92 5.32
C GLN A 230 25.46 -9.40 4.79
N GLU A 231 24.80 -10.29 5.53
CA GLU A 231 23.54 -10.91 5.09
C GLU A 231 22.41 -10.62 6.08
N TRP A 232 21.25 -10.29 5.57
CA TRP A 232 19.99 -10.15 6.33
C TRP A 232 18.93 -11.03 5.71
N VAL A 233 18.08 -11.54 6.56
CA VAL A 233 16.92 -12.36 6.16
C VAL A 233 15.65 -11.70 6.66
N LEU A 234 14.72 -11.54 5.74
CA LEU A 234 13.36 -11.14 5.98
C LEU A 234 12.46 -12.37 5.81
N ASP A 235 11.56 -12.59 6.76
CA ASP A 235 10.55 -13.64 6.71
C ASP A 235 9.23 -13.08 7.26
N THR A 236 8.19 -13.03 6.43
CA THR A 236 6.89 -12.52 6.87
C THR A 236 6.14 -13.46 7.79
N GLU A 237 6.61 -14.70 7.95
CA GLU A 237 6.02 -15.78 8.79
C GLU A 237 4.58 -16.16 8.42
N ARG A 238 3.91 -15.34 7.67
CA ARG A 238 2.53 -15.53 7.21
C ARG A 238 2.36 -14.96 5.82
N PRO A 239 1.31 -15.36 5.11
CA PRO A 239 0.92 -14.72 3.87
C PRO A 239 0.53 -13.26 4.10
N VAL A 240 1.10 -12.37 3.29
CA VAL A 240 0.82 -10.93 3.25
C VAL A 240 0.83 -10.45 1.81
N ALA A 241 0.18 -9.32 1.54
CA ALA A 241 0.20 -8.74 0.20
C ALA A 241 1.61 -8.28 -0.17
N SER A 242 2.06 -8.63 -1.37
CA SER A 242 3.43 -8.34 -1.81
C SER A 242 3.76 -6.85 -1.80
N TYR A 243 2.79 -5.98 -2.06
CA TYR A 243 3.01 -4.52 -2.06
C TYR A 243 3.32 -3.96 -0.66
N THR A 244 2.98 -4.70 0.40
CA THR A 244 3.28 -4.28 1.77
C THR A 244 4.64 -4.78 2.28
N VAL A 245 5.42 -5.49 1.49
CA VAL A 245 6.73 -6.01 1.89
C VAL A 245 7.83 -5.05 1.49
N MET A 246 8.64 -4.60 2.45
CA MET A 246 9.77 -3.72 2.18
C MET A 246 11.04 -4.13 2.90
N PHE A 247 12.17 -3.74 2.34
CA PHE A 247 13.48 -3.85 2.94
C PHE A 247 14.34 -2.61 2.59
N HIS A 248 15.05 -2.07 3.57
CA HIS A 248 15.91 -0.90 3.39
C HIS A 248 17.31 -1.16 3.94
N LEU A 249 18.31 -0.97 3.08
CA LEU A 249 19.72 -1.03 3.40
C LEU A 249 20.35 0.36 3.31
N ALA A 250 21.15 0.74 4.30
CA ALA A 250 21.90 1.98 4.27
C ALA A 250 23.32 1.82 4.86
N PRO A 251 24.32 2.53 4.33
CA PRO A 251 25.66 2.54 4.92
C PRO A 251 25.66 3.14 6.33
N ALA A 252 26.37 2.52 7.28
CA ALA A 252 26.48 3.00 8.66
C ALA A 252 27.15 4.38 8.77
N ARG A 253 27.93 4.80 7.76
CA ARG A 253 28.52 6.15 7.71
C ARG A 253 27.49 7.28 7.54
N SER A 254 26.30 6.98 7.02
CA SER A 254 25.26 7.98 6.73
C SER A 254 23.99 7.80 7.55
N HIS A 255 23.84 6.66 8.21
CA HIS A 255 22.65 6.34 9.00
C HIS A 255 23.04 5.78 10.37
N ALA A 256 22.11 5.85 11.30
CA ALA A 256 22.18 5.20 12.60
C ALA A 256 20.96 4.29 12.78
N LEU A 257 21.17 3.11 13.36
CA LEU A 257 20.11 2.19 13.76
C LEU A 257 20.00 2.21 15.28
N ALA A 258 18.80 2.42 15.78
CA ALA A 258 18.48 2.28 17.19
C ALA A 258 17.32 1.29 17.37
N GLU A 259 17.38 0.52 18.44
CA GLU A 259 16.35 -0.48 18.78
C GLU A 259 15.85 -0.24 20.19
N ARG A 260 14.53 -0.36 20.35
CA ARG A 260 13.88 -0.21 21.67
C ARG A 260 12.60 -1.03 21.73
N ARG A 261 12.34 -1.62 22.89
CA ARG A 261 11.06 -2.26 23.18
C ARG A 261 10.09 -1.21 23.77
N LEU A 262 9.02 -0.89 23.02
CA LEU A 262 7.97 0.04 23.42
C LEU A 262 6.65 -0.71 23.56
N ARG A 263 6.03 -0.67 24.73
CA ARG A 263 4.71 -1.29 24.97
C ARG A 263 4.62 -2.76 24.53
N GLY A 264 5.72 -3.50 24.63
CA GLY A 264 5.78 -4.88 24.19
C GLY A 264 6.15 -5.09 22.71
N VAL A 265 6.24 -4.02 21.92
CA VAL A 265 6.63 -4.03 20.50
C VAL A 265 8.13 -3.76 20.38
N ASP A 266 8.85 -4.62 19.66
CA ASP A 266 10.25 -4.37 19.31
C ASP A 266 10.30 -3.38 18.15
N VAL A 267 10.82 -2.17 18.40
CA VAL A 267 10.86 -1.07 17.44
C VAL A 267 12.30 -0.82 17.01
N ARG A 268 12.54 -0.84 15.71
CA ARG A 268 13.81 -0.52 15.06
C ARG A 268 13.67 0.77 14.27
N VAL A 269 14.56 1.72 14.48
CA VAL A 269 14.53 3.01 13.79
C VAL A 269 15.85 3.23 13.07
N LEU A 270 15.80 3.29 11.75
CA LEU A 270 16.90 3.69 10.88
C LEU A 270 16.76 5.18 10.56
N ALA A 271 17.67 5.99 11.06
CA ALA A 271 17.64 7.45 10.92
C ALA A 271 18.88 7.97 10.16
N PRO A 272 18.72 8.95 9.26
CA PRO A 272 19.86 9.60 8.63
C PRO A 272 20.66 10.40 9.67
N GLN A 273 22.01 10.38 9.56
CA GLN A 273 22.85 11.18 10.45
C GLN A 273 22.67 12.68 10.20
N GLY A 274 22.60 13.46 11.29
CA GLY A 274 22.44 14.92 11.23
C GLY A 274 21.03 15.41 10.92
N GLY A 275 20.04 14.50 10.95
CA GLY A 275 18.63 14.82 10.77
C GLY A 275 17.78 14.49 12.00
N VAL A 276 16.54 14.09 11.75
CA VAL A 276 15.60 13.57 12.74
C VAL A 276 16.19 12.34 13.43
N THR A 277 16.02 12.25 14.73
CA THR A 277 16.64 11.21 15.56
C THR A 277 15.68 10.06 15.88
N ALA A 278 16.26 8.89 16.15
CA ALA A 278 15.48 7.76 16.65
C ALA A 278 14.81 8.05 17.99
N GLU A 279 15.40 8.90 18.85
CA GLU A 279 14.81 9.27 20.15
C GLU A 279 13.51 10.06 19.99
N GLU A 280 13.44 10.96 19.01
CA GLU A 280 12.21 11.68 18.68
C GLU A 280 11.13 10.73 18.17
N ALA A 281 11.49 9.73 17.35
CA ALA A 281 10.56 8.69 16.91
C ALA A 281 10.06 7.84 18.09
N PHE A 282 10.94 7.35 18.96
CA PHE A 282 10.52 6.58 20.14
C PHE A 282 9.61 7.38 21.08
N SER A 283 9.91 8.67 21.28
CA SER A 283 9.11 9.56 22.11
C SER A 283 7.71 9.78 21.53
N SER A 284 7.58 9.82 20.21
CA SER A 284 6.28 9.90 19.53
C SER A 284 5.52 8.58 19.58
N LEU A 285 6.23 7.43 19.40
CA LEU A 285 5.62 6.11 19.28
C LEU A 285 5.12 5.54 20.62
N ASP A 286 5.81 5.78 21.74
CA ASP A 286 5.45 5.14 23.01
C ASP A 286 4.01 5.46 23.45
N PRO A 287 3.57 6.73 23.52
CA PRO A 287 2.18 7.04 23.84
C PRO A 287 1.20 6.59 22.75
N TRP A 288 1.60 6.64 21.48
CA TRP A 288 0.73 6.26 20.37
C TRP A 288 0.46 4.75 20.34
N LEU A 289 1.49 3.92 20.54
CA LEU A 289 1.32 2.48 20.67
C LEU A 289 0.45 2.11 21.88
N ALA A 290 0.58 2.82 23.00
CA ALA A 290 -0.28 2.60 24.15
C ALA A 290 -1.76 2.93 23.84
N GLU A 291 -2.02 4.01 23.10
CA GLU A 291 -3.35 4.41 22.67
C GLU A 291 -3.94 3.36 21.69
N LEU A 292 -3.21 3.01 20.62
CA LEU A 292 -3.69 2.06 19.62
C LEU A 292 -3.95 0.68 20.21
N GLN A 293 -3.07 0.17 21.07
CA GLN A 293 -3.28 -1.12 21.73
C GLN A 293 -4.47 -1.10 22.67
N GLY A 294 -4.69 0.02 23.35
CA GLY A 294 -5.87 0.21 24.22
C GLY A 294 -7.18 0.26 23.42
N ALA A 295 -7.17 0.88 22.25
CA ALA A 295 -8.34 1.10 21.43
C ALA A 295 -8.64 -0.11 20.49
N LEU A 296 -7.63 -0.65 19.82
CA LEU A 296 -7.76 -1.61 18.71
C LEU A 296 -7.28 -3.01 19.05
N GLY A 297 -6.61 -3.20 20.20
CA GLY A 297 -6.06 -4.48 20.60
C GLY A 297 -4.54 -4.60 20.39
N PRO A 298 -3.94 -5.77 20.61
CA PRO A 298 -2.50 -5.98 20.50
C PRO A 298 -1.95 -5.54 19.14
N PHE A 299 -0.70 -5.04 19.14
CA PHE A 299 -0.02 -4.67 17.90
C PHE A 299 0.07 -5.90 16.96
N PRO A 300 -0.41 -5.79 15.71
CA PRO A 300 -0.68 -6.96 14.86
C PRO A 300 0.56 -7.58 14.22
N MET A 301 1.74 -6.93 14.30
CA MET A 301 2.95 -7.37 13.64
C MET A 301 3.85 -8.18 14.60
N PRO A 302 4.02 -9.51 14.40
CA PRO A 302 4.71 -10.37 15.36
C PRO A 302 6.22 -10.07 15.48
N ARG A 303 6.85 -9.54 14.42
CA ARG A 303 8.28 -9.17 14.42
C ARG A 303 8.54 -7.71 14.82
N GLY A 304 7.51 -7.01 15.30
CA GLY A 304 7.62 -5.63 15.72
C GLY A 304 7.49 -4.63 14.57
N LEU A 305 8.12 -3.47 14.73
CA LEU A 305 8.01 -2.32 13.82
C LEU A 305 9.41 -1.86 13.39
N SER A 306 9.61 -1.77 12.08
CA SER A 306 10.79 -1.16 11.45
C SER A 306 10.42 0.22 10.90
N VAL A 307 11.17 1.26 11.26
CA VAL A 307 10.93 2.64 10.82
C VAL A 307 12.16 3.16 10.09
N VAL A 308 11.98 3.63 8.87
CA VAL A 308 12.98 4.42 8.13
C VAL A 308 12.57 5.87 8.21
N LEU A 309 13.33 6.69 8.94
CA LEU A 309 13.06 8.12 9.03
C LEU A 309 13.55 8.85 7.80
N THR A 310 12.69 9.70 7.24
CA THR A 310 13.00 10.65 6.18
C THR A 310 13.02 12.07 6.73
N GLN A 311 13.77 12.98 6.10
CA GLN A 311 13.84 14.37 6.57
C GLN A 311 12.62 15.19 6.15
N THR A 312 11.98 14.82 5.05
CA THR A 312 10.86 15.54 4.44
C THR A 312 9.86 14.56 3.85
N GLY A 313 8.63 15.04 3.61
CA GLY A 313 7.61 14.27 2.94
C GLY A 313 6.57 13.67 3.88
N GLY A 314 5.77 12.79 3.35
CA GLY A 314 4.78 11.97 4.06
C GLY A 314 5.42 10.69 4.60
N GLY A 315 4.72 9.60 4.41
CA GLY A 315 5.19 8.27 4.71
C GLY A 315 4.60 7.25 3.75
N MET A 316 4.91 5.99 4.01
CA MET A 316 4.35 4.82 3.35
C MET A 316 4.40 3.65 4.31
N GLU A 317 3.28 3.00 4.45
CA GLU A 317 3.07 1.85 5.30
C GLU A 317 3.49 0.55 4.60
N TYR A 318 4.06 -0.37 5.38
CA TYR A 318 4.40 -1.74 4.96
C TYR A 318 4.13 -2.72 6.11
N TYR A 319 4.03 -3.98 5.83
CA TYR A 319 3.86 -5.01 6.85
C TYR A 319 4.97 -4.97 7.91
N GLY A 320 4.64 -4.48 9.10
CA GLY A 320 5.60 -4.33 10.19
C GLY A 320 6.74 -3.33 9.91
N ALA A 321 6.56 -2.43 8.94
CA ALA A 321 7.56 -1.44 8.59
C ALA A 321 6.94 -0.16 8.02
N THR A 322 7.70 0.94 8.04
CA THR A 322 7.32 2.20 7.38
C THR A 322 8.53 3.01 6.96
N THR A 323 8.41 3.74 5.86
CA THR A 323 9.28 4.87 5.55
C THR A 323 8.49 6.14 5.84
N THR A 324 8.99 7.05 6.68
CA THR A 324 8.14 8.15 7.15
C THR A 324 8.94 9.34 7.67
N SER A 325 8.36 10.53 7.60
CA SER A 325 8.78 11.67 8.40
C SER A 325 8.20 11.56 9.82
N LEU A 326 8.77 12.26 10.79
CA LEU A 326 8.19 12.30 12.16
C LEU A 326 6.74 12.80 12.16
N ARG A 327 6.40 13.65 11.21
CA ARG A 327 5.04 14.21 11.11
C ARG A 327 4.02 13.14 10.74
N ALA A 328 4.37 12.26 9.80
CA ALA A 328 3.48 11.21 9.32
C ALA A 328 3.58 9.91 10.15
N LEU A 329 4.54 9.80 11.08
CA LEU A 329 4.85 8.56 11.78
C LEU A 329 3.64 7.91 12.47
N ARG A 330 2.75 8.70 13.07
CA ARG A 330 1.55 8.18 13.73
C ARG A 330 0.58 7.59 12.73
N HIS A 331 0.36 8.29 11.64
CA HIS A 331 -0.44 7.86 10.51
C HIS A 331 0.05 6.52 9.96
N GLU A 332 1.31 6.43 9.59
CA GLU A 332 1.89 5.20 9.03
C GLU A 332 1.86 4.01 10.01
N VAL A 333 1.89 4.26 11.30
CA VAL A 333 1.81 3.19 12.32
C VAL A 333 0.36 2.75 12.57
N PHE A 334 -0.62 3.62 12.38
CA PHE A 334 -2.03 3.22 12.39
C PHE A 334 -2.34 2.21 11.27
N HIS A 335 -1.76 2.38 10.10
CA HIS A 335 -1.91 1.46 8.98
C HIS A 335 -1.42 0.02 9.27
N MET A 336 -0.66 -0.22 10.35
CA MET A 336 -0.38 -1.60 10.77
C MET A 336 -1.67 -2.35 11.10
N TYR A 337 -2.68 -1.66 11.63
CA TYR A 337 -4.01 -2.22 11.91
C TYR A 337 -4.90 -2.22 10.66
N PHE A 338 -4.97 -1.11 9.92
CA PHE A 338 -5.83 -0.93 8.73
C PHE A 338 -4.96 -0.53 7.53
N ALA A 339 -4.74 -1.40 6.63
CA ALA A 339 -4.01 -1.53 5.39
C ALA A 339 -3.08 -2.76 5.40
N CYS A 340 -2.20 -2.92 6.43
CA CYS A 340 -1.21 -4.01 6.45
C CYS A 340 -1.74 -5.30 7.07
N SER A 341 -2.64 -5.24 8.05
CA SER A 341 -3.27 -6.44 8.64
C SER A 341 -4.74 -6.58 8.27
N THR A 342 -5.52 -5.51 8.30
CA THR A 342 -6.88 -5.49 7.79
C THR A 342 -6.82 -5.00 6.35
N VAL A 343 -6.97 -5.89 5.37
CA VAL A 343 -6.55 -5.67 3.98
C VAL A 343 -7.75 -5.50 3.06
N ALA A 344 -7.70 -4.51 2.18
CA ALA A 344 -8.68 -4.36 1.10
C ALA A 344 -8.56 -5.48 0.08
N ARG A 345 -9.68 -5.91 -0.53
CA ARG A 345 -9.65 -6.95 -1.54
C ARG A 345 -9.11 -6.48 -2.87
N THR A 346 -9.35 -5.22 -3.23
CA THR A 346 -8.87 -4.59 -4.46
C THR A 346 -8.35 -3.20 -4.18
N TYR A 347 -7.56 -2.64 -5.10
CA TYR A 347 -7.16 -1.23 -5.01
C TYR A 347 -8.36 -0.26 -5.03
N ARG A 348 -9.46 -0.67 -5.59
CA ARG A 348 -10.71 0.10 -5.56
C ARG A 348 -11.31 0.15 -4.16
N ASP A 349 -11.16 -0.93 -3.41
CA ASP A 349 -11.66 -1.01 -2.03
C ASP A 349 -10.75 -0.31 -1.03
N SER A 350 -9.48 -0.04 -1.34
CA SER A 350 -8.51 0.51 -0.40
C SER A 350 -8.80 1.96 0.06
N TRP A 351 -9.87 2.58 -0.42
CA TRP A 351 -10.28 3.91 0.03
C TRP A 351 -10.49 4.00 1.54
N TRP A 352 -10.91 2.91 2.16
CA TRP A 352 -11.26 2.90 3.59
C TRP A 352 -10.05 2.82 4.52
N ASP A 353 -8.87 2.40 4.06
CA ASP A 353 -7.65 2.39 4.87
C ASP A 353 -7.27 3.81 5.29
N GLU A 354 -7.15 4.71 4.35
CA GLU A 354 -6.89 6.13 4.58
C GLU A 354 -8.09 6.84 5.24
N ALA A 355 -9.29 6.45 4.87
CA ALA A 355 -10.50 7.04 5.43
C ALA A 355 -10.65 6.73 6.92
N ILE A 356 -10.34 5.52 7.35
CA ILE A 356 -10.39 5.10 8.75
C ILE A 356 -9.27 5.74 9.55
N ASP A 357 -8.04 5.79 9.02
CA ASP A 357 -6.91 6.41 9.69
C ASP A 357 -7.16 7.89 9.93
N MET A 358 -7.43 8.65 8.89
CA MET A 358 -7.74 10.07 9.01
C MET A 358 -8.95 10.33 9.91
N TRP A 359 -9.97 9.46 9.86
CA TRP A 359 -11.09 9.56 10.80
C TRP A 359 -10.65 9.35 12.25
N TYR A 360 -9.82 8.34 12.51
CA TYR A 360 -9.36 8.04 13.85
C TYR A 360 -8.56 9.20 14.45
N GLU A 361 -7.66 9.79 13.66
CA GLU A 361 -6.85 10.93 14.07
C GLU A 361 -7.68 12.21 14.32
N LEU A 362 -8.67 12.50 13.46
CA LEU A 362 -9.39 13.78 13.47
C LEU A 362 -10.66 13.76 14.30
N SER A 363 -11.30 12.60 14.48
CA SER A 363 -12.62 12.49 15.14
C SER A 363 -12.59 12.73 16.66
N ALA A 364 -11.41 12.88 17.26
CA ALA A 364 -11.27 13.34 18.64
C ALA A 364 -11.66 14.82 18.81
N ASP A 365 -11.62 15.62 17.75
CA ASP A 365 -12.12 16.98 17.73
C ASP A 365 -13.66 16.97 17.58
N PRO A 366 -14.42 17.50 18.57
CA PRO A 366 -15.88 17.57 18.48
C PRO A 366 -16.39 18.40 17.30
N ALA A 367 -15.57 19.30 16.74
CA ALA A 367 -15.91 20.10 15.56
C ALA A 367 -15.70 19.34 14.23
N TYR A 368 -15.16 18.12 14.26
CA TYR A 368 -14.94 17.36 13.05
C TYR A 368 -16.25 16.97 12.36
N ALA A 369 -16.49 17.52 11.18
CA ALA A 369 -17.77 17.40 10.49
C ALA A 369 -17.86 16.13 9.64
N ALA A 370 -19.05 15.51 9.65
CA ALA A 370 -19.41 14.44 8.72
C ALA A 370 -19.52 14.95 7.28
N ILE A 371 -19.50 14.03 6.33
CA ILE A 371 -19.79 14.33 4.91
C ILE A 371 -21.24 14.82 4.78
N GLU A 372 -21.48 15.76 3.88
CA GLU A 372 -22.83 16.26 3.60
C GLU A 372 -23.70 15.16 3.00
N ALA A 373 -24.97 15.08 3.42
CA ALA A 373 -25.91 14.06 2.95
C ALA A 373 -26.09 14.07 1.41
N GLY A 374 -25.97 15.26 0.80
CA GLY A 374 -26.03 15.42 -0.64
C GLY A 374 -24.78 15.05 -1.43
N TYR A 375 -23.69 14.69 -0.75
CA TYR A 375 -22.43 14.35 -1.39
C TYR A 375 -22.56 13.16 -2.35
N ARG A 376 -21.85 13.23 -3.48
CA ARG A 376 -21.76 12.19 -4.51
C ARG A 376 -20.33 12.12 -5.01
N SER A 377 -19.79 10.92 -5.16
CA SER A 377 -18.47 10.73 -5.74
C SER A 377 -18.30 9.35 -6.39
N ASP A 378 -17.23 9.21 -7.11
CA ASP A 378 -16.76 8.01 -7.76
C ASP A 378 -15.41 7.52 -7.17
N ILE A 379 -15.15 7.84 -5.91
CA ILE A 379 -13.90 7.47 -5.22
C ILE A 379 -13.56 6.00 -5.46
N VAL A 380 -14.56 5.12 -5.39
CA VAL A 380 -14.40 3.68 -5.61
C VAL A 380 -14.60 3.32 -7.09
N SER A 381 -15.74 3.69 -7.70
CA SER A 381 -16.07 3.24 -9.06
C SER A 381 -15.18 3.85 -10.14
N GLY A 382 -14.56 5.00 -9.89
CA GLY A 382 -13.62 5.64 -10.79
C GLY A 382 -12.23 5.00 -10.80
N ARG A 383 -12.00 3.96 -9.97
CA ARG A 383 -10.70 3.31 -9.80
C ARG A 383 -10.66 1.92 -10.40
N SER A 384 -9.47 1.50 -10.81
CA SER A 384 -9.23 0.13 -11.22
C SER A 384 -9.19 -0.78 -9.99
N ALA A 385 -9.75 -1.99 -10.13
CA ALA A 385 -9.61 -3.01 -9.10
C ALA A 385 -8.19 -3.61 -9.06
N VAL A 386 -7.45 -3.49 -10.17
CA VAL A 386 -6.20 -4.22 -10.42
C VAL A 386 -5.00 -3.29 -10.61
N ALA A 387 -5.20 -2.02 -10.95
CA ALA A 387 -4.12 -1.07 -11.10
C ALA A 387 -3.93 -0.30 -9.81
N VAL A 388 -2.68 -0.19 -9.38
CA VAL A 388 -2.31 0.68 -8.26
C VAL A 388 -2.82 2.09 -8.57
N GLY A 389 -3.60 2.62 -7.66
CA GLY A 389 -4.15 3.95 -7.82
C GLY A 389 -5.02 4.29 -6.63
N PHE A 390 -4.83 5.50 -6.19
CA PHE A 390 -5.41 5.98 -4.98
C PHE A 390 -6.11 7.32 -5.27
N ASP A 391 -7.28 7.51 -4.68
CA ASP A 391 -8.01 8.77 -4.79
C ASP A 391 -7.82 9.61 -3.54
N ARG A 392 -7.13 10.74 -3.67
CA ARG A 392 -6.88 11.65 -2.55
C ARG A 392 -8.13 12.05 -1.76
N ARG A 393 -9.31 11.96 -2.38
CA ARG A 393 -10.57 12.18 -1.67
C ARG A 393 -10.82 11.14 -0.57
N ALA A 394 -10.12 10.00 -0.59
CA ALA A 394 -10.19 9.01 0.50
C ALA A 394 -9.73 9.61 1.83
N TYR A 395 -8.71 10.47 1.85
CA TYR A 395 -8.24 11.15 3.06
C TYR A 395 -9.31 12.09 3.64
N ASP A 396 -9.74 13.11 2.89
CA ASP A 396 -10.64 14.14 3.41
C ASP A 396 -12.11 13.70 3.34
N HIS A 397 -12.60 13.34 2.16
CA HIS A 397 -14.02 12.97 2.02
C HIS A 397 -14.29 11.58 2.60
N GLY A 398 -13.37 10.63 2.43
CA GLY A 398 -13.49 9.29 3.01
C GLY A 398 -13.58 9.33 4.53
N SER A 399 -12.72 10.09 5.20
CA SER A 399 -12.76 10.23 6.66
C SER A 399 -14.06 10.90 7.16
N ARG A 400 -14.61 11.84 6.40
CA ARG A 400 -15.93 12.45 6.71
C ARG A 400 -17.09 11.49 6.44
N ILE A 401 -16.96 10.57 5.48
CA ILE A 401 -17.89 9.45 5.29
C ILE A 401 -17.86 8.55 6.54
N MET A 402 -16.68 8.19 7.02
CA MET A 402 -16.52 7.42 8.25
C MET A 402 -17.09 8.15 9.47
N GLN A 403 -16.98 9.49 9.54
CA GLN A 403 -17.61 10.31 10.57
C GLN A 403 -19.15 10.24 10.51
N ALA A 404 -19.74 10.26 9.30
CA ALA A 404 -21.18 10.08 9.16
C ALA A 404 -21.63 8.69 9.65
N VAL A 405 -20.91 7.66 9.28
CA VAL A 405 -21.13 6.28 9.75
C VAL A 405 -21.02 6.21 11.27
N ALA A 406 -19.96 6.78 11.86
CA ALA A 406 -19.75 6.79 13.30
C ALA A 406 -20.90 7.47 14.06
N MET A 407 -21.39 8.61 13.58
CA MET A 407 -22.52 9.30 14.17
C MET A 407 -23.78 8.45 14.21
N GLU A 408 -24.07 7.72 13.12
CA GLU A 408 -25.21 6.83 13.05
C GLU A 408 -25.08 5.57 13.90
N MET A 409 -23.85 5.07 14.07
CA MET A 409 -23.54 3.96 14.98
C MET A 409 -23.64 4.36 16.47
N GLY A 410 -23.82 5.66 16.79
CA GLY A 410 -23.93 6.17 18.15
C GLY A 410 -22.66 6.85 18.68
N GLY A 411 -21.78 7.27 17.78
CA GLY A 411 -20.62 8.11 18.08
C GLY A 411 -19.27 7.37 18.05
N ARG A 412 -18.22 8.15 18.36
CA ARG A 412 -16.81 7.72 18.24
C ARG A 412 -16.51 6.41 18.99
N ASP A 413 -16.95 6.29 20.24
CA ASP A 413 -16.63 5.11 21.06
C ASP A 413 -17.22 3.81 20.50
N ARG A 414 -18.42 3.91 19.92
CA ARG A 414 -19.04 2.76 19.22
C ARG A 414 -18.28 2.38 17.96
N MET A 415 -17.86 3.39 17.20
CA MET A 415 -17.06 3.17 15.98
C MET A 415 -15.70 2.57 16.32
N VAL A 416 -14.98 3.06 17.34
CA VAL A 416 -13.71 2.49 17.79
C VAL A 416 -13.88 1.03 18.24
N SER A 417 -14.95 0.72 18.98
CA SER A 417 -15.26 -0.66 19.36
C SER A 417 -15.51 -1.55 18.15
N PHE A 418 -16.25 -1.04 17.16
CA PHE A 418 -16.47 -1.73 15.89
C PHE A 418 -15.16 -1.99 15.14
N LEU A 419 -14.28 -0.98 15.03
CA LEU A 419 -12.99 -1.13 14.35
C LEU A 419 -12.10 -2.18 15.03
N ARG A 420 -12.06 -2.20 16.36
CA ARG A 420 -11.35 -3.24 17.12
C ARG A 420 -11.88 -4.63 16.78
N ASP A 421 -13.20 -4.80 16.79
CA ASP A 421 -13.83 -6.08 16.54
C ASP A 421 -13.70 -6.49 15.07
N LEU A 422 -13.76 -5.55 14.14
CA LEU A 422 -13.51 -5.77 12.71
C LEU A 422 -12.06 -6.25 12.49
N HIS A 423 -11.08 -5.53 13.04
CA HIS A 423 -9.69 -5.93 12.98
C HIS A 423 -9.47 -7.34 13.54
N ALA A 424 -10.06 -7.66 14.69
CA ALA A 424 -9.92 -8.98 15.30
C ALA A 424 -10.49 -10.12 14.43
N ARG A 425 -11.56 -9.86 13.66
CA ARG A 425 -12.22 -10.86 12.79
C ARG A 425 -11.60 -10.94 11.40
N ARG A 426 -11.13 -9.81 10.84
CA ARG A 426 -10.73 -9.68 9.43
C ARG A 426 -9.23 -9.52 9.21
N SER A 427 -8.40 -9.65 10.25
CA SER A 427 -6.95 -9.60 10.06
C SER A 427 -6.49 -10.67 9.07
N PHE A 428 -5.82 -10.23 8.01
CA PHE A 428 -5.31 -11.05 6.90
C PHE A 428 -6.40 -11.82 6.11
N ASP A 429 -7.63 -11.31 6.14
CA ASP A 429 -8.76 -11.79 5.32
C ASP A 429 -9.23 -10.62 4.44
N PRO A 430 -8.79 -10.53 3.17
CA PRO A 430 -9.12 -9.41 2.28
C PRO A 430 -10.61 -9.29 2.03
N PHE A 431 -11.17 -8.09 2.19
CA PHE A 431 -12.59 -7.83 2.05
C PHE A 431 -12.90 -6.58 1.23
N THR A 432 -14.13 -6.53 0.70
CA THR A 432 -14.60 -5.45 -0.18
C THR A 432 -15.26 -4.32 0.61
N THR A 433 -15.52 -3.20 -0.06
CA THR A 433 -16.38 -2.12 0.45
C THR A 433 -17.76 -2.62 0.87
N TRP A 434 -18.30 -3.63 0.19
CA TRP A 434 -19.61 -4.20 0.52
C TRP A 434 -19.56 -5.10 1.73
N ASP A 435 -18.48 -5.86 1.90
CA ASP A 435 -18.25 -6.62 3.14
C ASP A 435 -18.14 -5.68 4.34
N LEU A 436 -17.47 -4.50 4.18
CA LEU A 436 -17.44 -3.47 5.22
C LEU A 436 -18.85 -2.98 5.58
N ALA A 437 -19.71 -2.75 4.58
CA ALA A 437 -21.08 -2.34 4.83
C ALA A 437 -21.87 -3.41 5.61
N ASP A 438 -21.66 -4.69 5.29
CA ASP A 438 -22.28 -5.82 6.00
C ASP A 438 -21.80 -5.94 7.44
N GLU A 439 -20.49 -5.74 7.68
CA GLU A 439 -19.91 -5.73 9.03
C GLU A 439 -20.49 -4.58 9.88
N ILE A 440 -20.65 -3.38 9.28
CA ILE A 440 -21.30 -2.24 9.95
C ILE A 440 -22.73 -2.58 10.33
N GLN A 441 -23.51 -3.12 9.39
CA GLN A 441 -24.89 -3.49 9.63
C GLN A 441 -25.01 -4.58 10.70
N ALA A 442 -24.18 -5.60 10.63
CA ALA A 442 -24.18 -6.70 11.60
C ALA A 442 -23.82 -6.22 13.03
N SER A 443 -22.89 -5.28 13.14
CA SER A 443 -22.42 -4.76 14.42
C SER A 443 -23.36 -3.74 15.06
N SER A 444 -23.98 -2.86 14.27
CA SER A 444 -24.70 -1.68 14.76
C SER A 444 -26.20 -1.64 14.40
N GLY A 445 -26.62 -2.48 13.45
CA GLY A 445 -27.96 -2.39 12.84
C GLY A 445 -28.10 -1.27 11.79
N VAL A 446 -27.05 -0.48 11.55
CA VAL A 446 -27.06 0.64 10.59
C VAL A 446 -26.81 0.09 9.18
N ASP A 447 -27.77 0.25 8.26
CA ASP A 447 -27.57 -0.07 6.85
C ASP A 447 -26.98 1.14 6.11
N VAL A 448 -25.70 1.02 5.70
CA VAL A 448 -24.96 2.06 4.97
C VAL A 448 -24.88 1.81 3.47
N ARG A 449 -25.45 0.69 2.94
CA ARG A 449 -25.28 0.28 1.54
C ARG A 449 -25.73 1.34 0.54
N GLU A 450 -26.92 1.92 0.75
CA GLU A 450 -27.42 2.98 -0.14
C GLU A 450 -26.54 4.22 -0.10
N ARG A 451 -26.03 4.60 1.07
CA ARG A 451 -25.14 5.75 1.21
C ARG A 451 -23.79 5.49 0.55
N PHE A 452 -23.20 4.30 0.70
CA PHE A 452 -21.96 3.94 0.03
C PHE A 452 -22.11 3.98 -1.50
N ARG A 453 -23.27 3.55 -2.05
CA ARG A 453 -23.55 3.73 -3.48
C ARG A 453 -23.49 5.19 -3.91
N LEU A 454 -24.06 6.08 -3.13
CA LEU A 454 -24.10 7.51 -3.44
C LEU A 454 -22.74 8.19 -3.23
N TRP A 455 -22.09 7.90 -2.11
CA TRP A 455 -20.86 8.57 -1.70
C TRP A 455 -19.59 8.06 -2.37
N LEU A 456 -19.60 6.82 -2.87
CA LEU A 456 -18.40 6.15 -3.34
C LEU A 456 -18.48 5.69 -4.82
N TYR A 457 -19.69 5.45 -5.34
CA TYR A 457 -19.89 4.84 -6.65
C TYR A 457 -20.62 5.71 -7.65
N GLN A 458 -21.13 6.86 -7.26
CA GLN A 458 -21.95 7.72 -8.11
C GLN A 458 -21.33 9.10 -8.31
N SER A 459 -20.65 9.32 -9.44
CA SER A 459 -20.25 10.68 -9.85
C SER A 459 -21.45 11.46 -10.40
N PRO A 460 -21.56 12.76 -10.13
CA PRO A 460 -22.54 13.63 -10.77
C PRO A 460 -22.46 13.62 -12.31
N ALA A 461 -21.30 13.29 -12.87
CA ALA A 461 -21.04 13.27 -14.31
C ALA A 461 -21.32 11.92 -14.99
N THR A 462 -21.60 10.84 -14.25
CA THR A 462 -21.67 9.49 -14.79
C THR A 462 -23.07 8.99 -15.15
N GLN A 463 -24.05 9.87 -15.28
CA GLN A 463 -25.37 9.48 -15.85
C GLN A 463 -25.31 9.00 -17.31
N ALA A 464 -24.13 9.02 -17.95
CA ALA A 464 -23.95 8.63 -19.36
C ALA A 464 -22.70 7.78 -19.62
N ALA A 465 -22.17 7.07 -18.63
CA ALA A 465 -21.05 6.18 -18.90
C ALA A 465 -21.55 4.93 -19.65
N ALA A 466 -20.99 4.70 -20.81
CA ALA A 466 -21.07 3.43 -21.53
C ALA A 466 -20.75 2.26 -20.57
N PRO A 467 -21.31 1.05 -20.79
CA PRO A 467 -20.99 -0.11 -19.99
C PRO A 467 -19.46 -0.24 -19.92
N ALA A 468 -18.95 -0.45 -18.72
CA ALA A 468 -17.54 -0.70 -18.53
C ALA A 468 -17.11 -1.79 -19.51
N PRO A 469 -16.01 -1.61 -20.25
CA PRO A 469 -15.50 -2.67 -21.13
C PRO A 469 -15.37 -3.94 -20.31
N SER A 470 -15.71 -5.09 -20.90
CA SER A 470 -15.56 -6.36 -20.21
C SER A 470 -14.10 -6.48 -19.76
N ALA A 471 -13.86 -7.08 -18.62
CA ALA A 471 -12.49 -7.23 -18.10
C ALA A 471 -11.53 -7.89 -19.11
N TRP A 472 -12.05 -8.48 -20.18
CA TRP A 472 -11.31 -9.10 -21.30
C TRP A 472 -10.98 -8.13 -22.44
N ASP A 473 -11.81 -7.09 -22.68
CA ASP A 473 -11.63 -6.21 -23.85
C ASP A 473 -10.37 -5.36 -23.77
N TRP A 474 -9.92 -5.04 -22.56
CA TRP A 474 -8.70 -4.25 -22.36
C TRP A 474 -7.44 -5.11 -22.23
N LEU A 475 -7.54 -6.40 -21.82
CA LEU A 475 -6.44 -7.36 -21.87
C LEU A 475 -5.88 -7.56 -23.30
N HIS A 476 -6.70 -7.36 -24.32
CA HIS A 476 -6.34 -7.53 -25.70
C HIS A 476 -5.92 -6.24 -26.42
N GLN A 477 -6.11 -5.05 -25.82
CA GLN A 477 -5.93 -3.76 -26.50
C GLN A 477 -4.57 -3.09 -26.28
N VAL A 478 -3.73 -3.59 -25.38
CA VAL A 478 -2.44 -2.97 -25.08
C VAL A 478 -1.30 -3.87 -25.56
N ASP A 479 -0.95 -3.73 -26.81
CA ASP A 479 0.31 -4.23 -27.37
C ASP A 479 1.40 -3.21 -27.01
N LEU A 480 2.24 -3.54 -26.00
CA LEU A 480 3.43 -2.76 -25.70
C LEU A 480 4.48 -3.07 -26.73
N THR A 481 4.43 -2.41 -27.89
CA THR A 481 5.63 -2.20 -28.66
C THR A 481 6.55 -1.34 -27.82
N LEU A 482 7.67 -1.92 -27.35
CA LEU A 482 8.69 -1.21 -26.60
C LEU A 482 9.07 0.05 -27.36
N PRO A 483 9.11 1.26 -26.72
CA PRO A 483 9.67 2.44 -27.35
C PRO A 483 11.13 2.14 -27.70
N ALA A 484 11.55 2.51 -28.92
CA ALA A 484 12.93 2.45 -29.32
C ALA A 484 13.81 3.18 -28.29
N GLU A 485 15.02 2.68 -28.06
CA GLU A 485 15.98 3.03 -27.00
C GLU A 485 16.37 4.52 -26.85
N ASP A 486 15.72 5.46 -27.54
CA ASP A 486 16.20 6.86 -27.69
C ASP A 486 15.60 7.90 -26.74
N SER A 487 14.88 7.55 -25.69
CA SER A 487 14.22 8.59 -24.86
C SER A 487 14.60 8.69 -23.38
N VAL A 488 15.65 8.04 -22.91
CA VAL A 488 16.14 8.27 -21.53
C VAL A 488 17.42 9.10 -21.58
N ARG A 489 17.28 10.43 -21.70
CA ARG A 489 18.33 11.35 -21.25
C ARG A 489 18.08 11.73 -19.80
N PRO A 490 19.06 11.57 -18.90
CA PRO A 490 18.96 12.05 -17.53
C PRO A 490 19.00 13.57 -17.50
N ARG A 491 18.12 14.17 -16.72
CA ARG A 491 18.27 15.54 -16.21
C ARG A 491 18.67 15.50 -14.76
#